data_0269f436bc8de06d00df8dc577ed6d79
#
_entry.id   0269f436bc8de06d00df8dc577ed6d79
#
_cell.length_a   1.000
_cell.length_b   1.000
_cell.length_c   1.000
_cell.angle_alpha   90.00
_cell.angle_beta   90.00
_cell.angle_gamma   90.00
#
_symmetry.space_group_name_H-M   'P 1'
#
loop_
_entity.id
_entity.type
_entity.pdbx_description
1 polymer ?
#
loop_
_entity_poly.entity_id
_entity_poly.type
_entity_poly.pdbx_seq_one_letter_code
_entity_poly.pdbx_strand_id
1 'polypeptide(L)'
;DEPRAYLAQSYPKRMLVITAGSLMHGVIALVLFFGVYATSGRYTETGDVLVTSPPAANSPAQQSGVALGDVIREIDGVVVSSRDQFIEQIVSKQPGQTVPVIVDRAGEQVSLNVTLGNNPVDTSIAYFGVASWSLDYVRVNPISAIGYASKDLVVTAGRSVAGVFVVLNPVNIINSVLDDKADPATRPGTVV
;
A
#
# COMPACT_ATOMS: atom_id res chain seq x y z
N ASP A 1 -34.46 37.07 -27.01
CA ASP A 1 -34.09 36.04 -26.03
C ASP A 1 -33.95 34.70 -26.74
N GLU A 2 -32.71 34.24 -26.91
CA GLU A 2 -32.49 32.95 -27.58
C GLU A 2 -32.99 31.79 -26.70
N PRO A 3 -33.87 30.92 -27.23
CA PRO A 3 -34.41 29.77 -26.47
C PRO A 3 -33.33 28.76 -26.06
N ARG A 4 -32.10 28.91 -26.53
CA ARG A 4 -30.93 28.09 -26.19
C ARG A 4 -30.08 28.66 -25.04
N ALA A 5 -30.40 29.86 -24.55
CA ALA A 5 -29.67 30.45 -23.45
C ALA A 5 -29.78 29.54 -22.19
N TYR A 6 -28.66 29.33 -21.48
CA TYR A 6 -28.59 28.49 -20.28
C TYR A 6 -29.69 28.82 -19.25
N LEU A 7 -29.96 30.10 -19.04
CA LEU A 7 -30.97 30.60 -18.09
C LEU A 7 -32.42 30.30 -18.51
N ALA A 8 -32.69 30.13 -19.82
CA ALA A 8 -34.00 29.78 -20.35
C ALA A 8 -34.31 28.26 -20.24
N GLN A 9 -33.34 27.43 -19.90
CA GLN A 9 -33.54 26.01 -19.81
C GLN A 9 -34.11 25.62 -18.44
N SER A 10 -34.85 24.48 -18.43
CA SER A 10 -35.40 23.91 -17.21
C SER A 10 -34.29 23.49 -16.23
N TYR A 11 -34.58 23.51 -14.94
CA TYR A 11 -33.63 23.19 -13.87
C TYR A 11 -32.86 21.87 -14.09
N PRO A 12 -33.48 20.73 -14.49
CA PRO A 12 -32.75 19.49 -14.74
C PRO A 12 -31.71 19.62 -15.86
N LYS A 13 -32.02 20.37 -16.93
CA LYS A 13 -31.06 20.59 -18.03
C LYS A 13 -29.86 21.41 -17.58
N ARG A 14 -30.09 22.44 -16.75
CA ARG A 14 -29.01 23.25 -16.18
C ARG A 14 -28.11 22.41 -15.26
N MET A 15 -28.70 21.58 -14.41
CA MET A 15 -27.94 20.64 -13.57
C MET A 15 -27.12 19.65 -14.40
N LEU A 16 -27.66 19.12 -15.48
CA LEU A 16 -26.95 18.23 -16.38
C LEU A 16 -25.72 18.90 -17.01
N VAL A 17 -25.82 20.15 -17.42
CA VAL A 17 -24.67 20.90 -17.97
C VAL A 17 -23.59 21.12 -16.91
N ILE A 18 -23.97 21.49 -15.68
CA ILE A 18 -23.02 21.71 -14.59
C ILE A 18 -22.30 20.40 -14.22
N THR A 19 -23.04 19.30 -14.16
CA THR A 19 -22.48 17.99 -13.78
C THR A 19 -21.77 17.29 -14.91
N ALA A 20 -21.99 17.69 -16.17
CA ALA A 20 -21.40 17.05 -17.36
C ALA A 20 -19.86 17.02 -17.30
N GLY A 21 -19.23 18.09 -16.83
CA GLY A 21 -17.79 18.16 -16.65
C GLY A 21 -17.28 17.11 -15.67
N SER A 22 -17.90 17.05 -14.49
CA SER A 22 -17.53 16.06 -13.46
C SER A 22 -17.80 14.64 -13.91
N LEU A 23 -18.93 14.39 -14.61
CA LEU A 23 -19.26 13.10 -15.17
C LEU A 23 -18.22 12.65 -16.20
N MET A 24 -17.78 13.55 -17.07
CA MET A 24 -16.76 13.27 -18.09
C MET A 24 -15.43 12.87 -17.46
N HIS A 25 -15.00 13.54 -16.38
CA HIS A 25 -13.81 13.13 -15.63
C HIS A 25 -13.97 11.71 -15.04
N GLY A 26 -15.15 11.38 -14.53
CA GLY A 26 -15.46 10.02 -14.06
C GLY A 26 -15.35 8.97 -15.18
N VAL A 27 -15.85 9.30 -16.38
CA VAL A 27 -15.73 8.41 -17.55
C VAL A 27 -14.27 8.23 -17.96
N ILE A 28 -13.50 9.31 -18.00
CA ILE A 28 -12.05 9.25 -18.33
C ILE A 28 -11.32 8.40 -17.30
N ALA A 29 -11.57 8.62 -16.00
CA ALA A 29 -10.97 7.83 -14.94
C ALA A 29 -11.31 6.34 -15.07
N LEU A 30 -12.56 6.00 -15.36
CA LEU A 30 -12.99 4.61 -15.58
C LEU A 30 -12.24 3.97 -16.76
N VAL A 31 -12.11 4.68 -17.88
CA VAL A 31 -11.37 4.20 -19.06
C VAL A 31 -9.89 3.98 -18.74
N LEU A 32 -9.28 4.90 -17.98
CA LEU A 32 -7.88 4.77 -17.58
C LEU A 32 -7.68 3.57 -16.63
N PHE A 33 -8.51 3.41 -15.59
CA PHE A 33 -8.44 2.24 -14.70
C PHE A 33 -8.65 0.94 -15.48
N PHE A 34 -9.64 0.90 -16.38
CA PHE A 34 -9.85 -0.26 -17.24
C PHE A 34 -8.62 -0.57 -18.10
N GLY A 35 -8.02 0.45 -18.72
CA GLY A 35 -6.82 0.31 -19.53
C GLY A 35 -5.65 -0.27 -18.74
N VAL A 36 -5.41 0.22 -17.53
CA VAL A 36 -4.37 -0.30 -16.63
C VAL A 36 -4.65 -1.76 -16.27
N TYR A 37 -5.88 -2.09 -15.85
CA TYR A 37 -6.19 -3.46 -15.43
C TYR A 37 -6.20 -4.45 -16.58
N ALA A 38 -6.59 -4.03 -17.77
CA ALA A 38 -6.60 -4.89 -18.95
C ALA A 38 -5.18 -5.17 -19.50
N THR A 39 -4.23 -4.24 -19.31
CA THR A 39 -2.86 -4.36 -19.82
C THR A 39 -1.88 -4.89 -18.78
N SER A 40 -1.83 -4.25 -17.62
CA SER A 40 -0.87 -4.56 -16.55
C SER A 40 -1.40 -5.56 -15.52
N GLY A 41 -2.72 -5.74 -15.45
CA GLY A 41 -3.35 -6.52 -14.40
C GLY A 41 -3.68 -5.69 -13.16
N ARG A 42 -4.16 -6.37 -12.11
CA ARG A 42 -4.51 -5.76 -10.84
C ARG A 42 -3.45 -6.05 -9.79
N TYR A 43 -3.09 -5.04 -9.05
CA TYR A 43 -2.22 -5.18 -7.89
C TYR A 43 -3.00 -5.89 -6.77
N THR A 44 -2.56 -7.07 -6.38
CA THR A 44 -3.29 -7.95 -5.45
C THR A 44 -2.28 -8.63 -4.51
N GLU A 45 -2.70 -8.88 -3.29
CA GLU A 45 -1.91 -9.74 -2.39
C GLU A 45 -1.82 -11.14 -2.98
N THR A 46 -0.60 -11.61 -3.14
CA THR A 46 -0.30 -12.93 -3.73
C THR A 46 -0.14 -14.02 -2.69
N GLY A 47 -0.17 -13.65 -1.41
CA GLY A 47 0.14 -14.58 -0.33
C GLY A 47 1.63 -14.86 -0.16
N ASP A 48 2.48 -14.16 -0.89
CA ASP A 48 3.93 -14.31 -0.85
C ASP A 48 4.60 -13.09 -0.21
N VAL A 49 5.58 -13.29 0.65
CA VAL A 49 6.37 -12.22 1.26
C VAL A 49 7.67 -12.06 0.47
N LEU A 50 7.61 -11.29 -0.61
CA LEU A 50 8.74 -11.09 -1.52
C LEU A 50 9.68 -10.01 -0.99
N VAL A 51 10.97 -10.29 -0.96
CA VAL A 51 12.03 -9.32 -0.67
C VAL A 51 12.28 -8.47 -1.92
N THR A 52 11.81 -7.22 -1.91
CA THR A 52 11.76 -6.34 -3.10
C THR A 52 12.94 -5.40 -3.24
N SER A 53 13.80 -5.32 -2.23
CA SER A 53 15.06 -4.58 -2.29
C SER A 53 16.15 -5.35 -1.54
N PRO A 54 17.44 -5.08 -1.83
CA PRO A 54 18.52 -5.65 -1.03
C PRO A 54 18.30 -5.37 0.45
N PRO A 55 18.56 -6.34 1.35
CA PRO A 55 18.48 -6.13 2.79
C PRO A 55 19.32 -4.92 3.21
N ALA A 56 18.86 -4.21 4.24
CA ALA A 56 19.56 -3.04 4.76
C ALA A 56 21.00 -3.40 5.17
N ALA A 57 21.93 -2.47 4.96
CA ALA A 57 23.34 -2.70 5.30
C ALA A 57 23.50 -3.01 6.78
N ASN A 58 24.27 -4.05 7.10
CA ASN A 58 24.51 -4.57 8.44
C ASN A 58 23.24 -5.07 9.16
N SER A 59 22.14 -5.28 8.44
CA SER A 59 20.92 -5.85 9.03
C SER A 59 21.06 -7.34 9.32
N PRO A 60 20.25 -7.90 10.23
CA PRO A 60 20.13 -9.33 10.47
C PRO A 60 19.91 -10.16 9.20
N ALA A 61 19.02 -9.69 8.34
CA ALA A 61 18.72 -10.35 7.07
C ALA A 61 19.95 -10.41 6.14
N GLN A 62 20.69 -9.30 6.02
CA GLN A 62 21.91 -9.27 5.22
C GLN A 62 22.97 -10.23 5.76
N GLN A 63 23.20 -10.21 7.08
CA GLN A 63 24.20 -11.05 7.74
C GLN A 63 23.87 -12.55 7.62
N SER A 64 22.58 -12.88 7.57
CA SER A 64 22.09 -14.26 7.42
C SER A 64 22.02 -14.74 5.97
N GLY A 65 22.31 -13.87 5.00
CA GLY A 65 22.34 -14.22 3.58
C GLY A 65 20.97 -14.17 2.88
N VAL A 66 19.99 -13.47 3.44
CA VAL A 66 18.76 -13.14 2.70
C VAL A 66 19.10 -12.25 1.52
N ALA A 67 18.52 -12.52 0.35
CA ALA A 67 18.82 -11.83 -0.89
C ALA A 67 17.57 -11.18 -1.50
N LEU A 68 17.80 -10.21 -2.38
CA LEU A 68 16.77 -9.66 -3.24
C LEU A 68 16.12 -10.77 -4.08
N GLY A 69 14.79 -10.80 -4.10
CA GLY A 69 14.02 -11.80 -4.85
C GLY A 69 13.68 -13.06 -4.04
N ASP A 70 14.17 -13.18 -2.81
CA ASP A 70 13.74 -14.26 -1.93
C ASP A 70 12.27 -14.10 -1.57
N VAL A 71 11.53 -15.20 -1.54
CA VAL A 71 10.17 -15.25 -1.01
C VAL A 71 10.22 -15.93 0.36
N ILE A 72 9.91 -15.18 1.41
CA ILE A 72 9.89 -15.71 2.78
C ILE A 72 8.64 -16.56 2.94
N ARG A 73 8.82 -17.84 3.24
CA ARG A 73 7.75 -18.84 3.39
C ARG A 73 7.43 -19.14 4.84
N GLU A 74 8.45 -19.21 5.70
CA GLU A 74 8.27 -19.65 7.06
C GLU A 74 9.25 -18.93 7.99
N ILE A 75 8.80 -18.61 9.20
CA ILE A 75 9.60 -18.02 10.27
C ILE A 75 9.31 -18.83 11.54
N ASP A 76 10.34 -19.43 12.13
CA ASP A 76 10.25 -20.18 13.39
C ASP A 76 9.14 -21.27 13.35
N GLY A 77 9.01 -21.98 12.22
CA GLY A 77 8.01 -23.02 12.02
C GLY A 77 6.61 -22.51 11.67
N VAL A 78 6.42 -21.19 11.55
CA VAL A 78 5.12 -20.58 11.19
C VAL A 78 5.15 -20.12 9.74
N VAL A 79 4.22 -20.63 8.93
CA VAL A 79 4.05 -20.21 7.53
C VAL A 79 3.54 -18.77 7.48
N VAL A 80 4.21 -17.93 6.71
CA VAL A 80 3.81 -16.54 6.48
C VAL A 80 3.30 -16.38 5.04
N SER A 81 2.10 -15.86 4.91
CA SER A 81 1.39 -15.66 3.63
C SER A 81 0.96 -14.21 3.41
N SER A 82 1.37 -13.30 4.28
CA SER A 82 1.17 -11.86 4.10
C SER A 82 2.26 -11.06 4.80
N ARG A 83 2.45 -9.82 4.36
CA ARG A 83 3.37 -8.89 5.00
C ARG A 83 3.01 -8.64 6.47
N ASP A 84 1.73 -8.57 6.78
CA ASP A 84 1.27 -8.32 8.15
C ASP A 84 1.62 -9.49 9.07
N GLN A 85 1.42 -10.74 8.61
CA GLN A 85 1.85 -11.93 9.34
C GLN A 85 3.38 -11.97 9.52
N PHE A 86 4.14 -11.59 8.48
CA PHE A 86 5.58 -11.47 8.57
C PHE A 86 6.00 -10.50 9.68
N ILE A 87 5.41 -9.30 9.70
CA ILE A 87 5.70 -8.27 10.72
C ILE A 87 5.31 -8.79 12.11
N GLU A 88 4.12 -9.37 12.26
CA GLU A 88 3.64 -9.92 13.52
C GLU A 88 4.59 -10.99 14.08
N GLN A 89 5.06 -11.91 13.22
CA GLN A 89 6.03 -12.92 13.62
C GLN A 89 7.35 -12.30 14.09
N ILE A 90 7.87 -11.27 13.43
CA ILE A 90 9.11 -10.60 13.85
C ILE A 90 8.91 -9.85 15.16
N VAL A 91 7.84 -9.06 15.28
CA VAL A 91 7.55 -8.25 16.48
C VAL A 91 7.25 -9.10 17.72
N SER A 92 6.73 -10.32 17.52
CA SER A 92 6.48 -11.27 18.62
C SER A 92 7.76 -11.85 19.25
N LYS A 93 8.91 -11.70 18.59
CA LYS A 93 10.22 -12.19 19.04
C LYS A 93 10.99 -11.13 19.82
N GLN A 94 12.07 -11.55 20.47
CA GLN A 94 12.95 -10.64 21.17
C GLN A 94 14.17 -10.27 20.33
N PRO A 95 14.70 -9.06 20.44
CA PRO A 95 16.02 -8.73 19.89
C PRO A 95 17.09 -9.68 20.40
N GLY A 96 18.01 -10.10 19.52
CA GLY A 96 19.05 -11.10 19.83
C GLY A 96 18.59 -12.54 19.68
N GLN A 97 17.31 -12.83 19.51
CA GLN A 97 16.81 -14.19 19.29
C GLN A 97 17.19 -14.65 17.89
N THR A 98 17.70 -15.88 17.78
CA THR A 98 17.96 -16.54 16.49
C THR A 98 16.75 -17.39 16.12
N VAL A 99 16.21 -17.15 14.92
CA VAL A 99 15.03 -17.85 14.39
C VAL A 99 15.38 -18.50 13.05
N PRO A 100 14.93 -19.75 12.82
CA PRO A 100 15.01 -20.35 11.50
C PRO A 100 14.02 -19.69 10.56
N VAL A 101 14.47 -19.39 9.33
CA VAL A 101 13.67 -18.78 8.27
C VAL A 101 13.84 -19.63 7.02
N ILE A 102 12.72 -20.02 6.41
CA ILE A 102 12.72 -20.71 5.12
C ILE A 102 12.35 -19.71 4.05
N VAL A 103 13.24 -19.56 3.07
CA VAL A 103 12.99 -18.73 1.89
C VAL A 103 12.96 -19.61 0.64
N ASP A 104 12.14 -19.21 -0.33
CA ASP A 104 12.17 -19.74 -1.68
C ASP A 104 13.03 -18.81 -2.53
N ARG A 105 14.13 -19.33 -3.04
CA ARG A 105 15.08 -18.63 -3.90
C ARG A 105 15.09 -19.28 -5.26
N ALA A 106 14.41 -18.65 -6.23
CA ALA A 106 14.30 -19.16 -7.60
C ALA A 106 13.74 -20.60 -7.71
N GLY A 107 12.80 -20.97 -6.83
CA GLY A 107 12.17 -22.29 -6.77
C GLY A 107 12.90 -23.30 -5.89
N GLU A 108 14.00 -22.93 -5.23
CA GLU A 108 14.71 -23.76 -4.28
C GLU A 108 14.49 -23.26 -2.84
N GLN A 109 14.13 -24.16 -1.93
CA GLN A 109 13.97 -23.81 -0.52
C GLN A 109 15.34 -23.74 0.17
N VAL A 110 15.63 -22.58 0.75
CA VAL A 110 16.85 -22.31 1.50
C VAL A 110 16.49 -22.04 2.95
N SER A 111 17.09 -22.79 3.87
CA SER A 111 16.95 -22.55 5.32
C SER A 111 18.07 -21.65 5.81
N LEU A 112 17.70 -20.55 6.46
CA LEU A 112 18.61 -19.55 7.00
C LEU A 112 18.36 -19.41 8.51
N ASN A 113 19.41 -19.20 9.29
CA ASN A 113 19.27 -18.84 10.70
C ASN A 113 19.52 -17.33 10.84
N VAL A 114 18.49 -16.60 11.26
CA VAL A 114 18.54 -15.15 11.38
C VAL A 114 18.55 -14.76 12.84
N THR A 115 19.60 -14.08 13.28
CA THR A 115 19.65 -13.46 14.61
C THR A 115 19.05 -12.07 14.53
N LEU A 116 17.86 -11.90 15.11
CA LEU A 116 17.12 -10.63 15.04
C LEU A 116 17.87 -9.52 15.77
N GLY A 117 17.91 -8.34 15.18
CA GLY A 117 18.52 -7.15 15.77
C GLY A 117 17.53 -6.31 16.58
N ASN A 118 18.02 -5.18 17.06
CA ASN A 118 17.20 -4.15 17.65
C ASN A 118 16.66 -3.23 16.57
N ASN A 119 15.39 -2.88 16.64
CA ASN A 119 14.82 -1.88 15.75
C ASN A 119 15.49 -0.52 15.99
N PRO A 120 15.92 0.20 14.95
CA PRO A 120 16.62 1.48 15.10
C PRO A 120 15.78 2.61 15.72
N VAL A 121 14.44 2.49 15.69
CA VAL A 121 13.51 3.47 16.27
C VAL A 121 13.08 3.07 17.68
N ASP A 122 12.77 1.78 17.88
CA ASP A 122 12.40 1.24 19.18
C ASP A 122 13.21 -0.04 19.47
N THR A 123 14.22 0.09 20.29
CA THR A 123 15.16 -0.98 20.61
C THR A 123 14.54 -2.16 21.36
N SER A 124 13.32 -2.03 21.86
CA SER A 124 12.56 -3.13 22.49
C SER A 124 11.92 -4.08 21.47
N ILE A 125 11.83 -3.67 20.21
CA ILE A 125 11.21 -4.43 19.14
C ILE A 125 12.27 -5.15 18.32
N ALA A 126 12.02 -6.40 17.97
CA ALA A 126 12.90 -7.16 17.09
C ALA A 126 12.88 -6.59 15.67
N TYR A 127 14.04 -6.66 15.01
CA TYR A 127 14.25 -6.11 13.67
C TYR A 127 14.86 -7.16 12.75
N PHE A 128 14.33 -7.27 11.52
CA PHE A 128 14.81 -8.20 10.50
C PHE A 128 15.64 -7.51 9.42
N GLY A 129 15.20 -6.37 8.93
CA GLY A 129 15.94 -5.50 8.02
C GLY A 129 15.75 -5.77 6.54
N VAL A 130 14.53 -6.11 6.13
CA VAL A 130 14.13 -6.21 4.71
C VAL A 130 12.98 -5.27 4.39
N ALA A 131 12.93 -4.78 3.16
CA ALA A 131 11.70 -4.28 2.58
C ALA A 131 11.00 -5.43 1.88
N SER A 132 9.79 -5.75 2.32
CA SER A 132 9.00 -6.86 1.80
C SER A 132 7.63 -6.40 1.36
N TRP A 133 7.13 -6.98 0.28
CA TRP A 133 5.79 -6.77 -0.23
C TRP A 133 5.14 -8.13 -0.50
N SER A 134 3.84 -8.22 -0.20
CA SER A 134 3.02 -9.38 -0.54
C SER A 134 2.09 -9.10 -1.72
N LEU A 135 2.42 -8.10 -2.52
CA LEU A 135 1.60 -7.61 -3.61
C LEU A 135 2.29 -7.87 -4.95
N ASP A 136 1.54 -8.38 -5.91
CA ASP A 136 2.01 -8.54 -7.29
C ASP A 136 0.91 -8.20 -8.29
N TYR A 137 1.28 -8.00 -9.55
CA TYR A 137 0.34 -7.76 -10.65
C TYR A 137 -0.22 -9.08 -11.17
N VAL A 138 -1.46 -9.37 -10.80
CA VAL A 138 -2.19 -10.53 -11.32
C VAL A 138 -3.01 -10.12 -12.54
N ARG A 139 -2.80 -10.81 -13.66
CA ARG A 139 -3.59 -10.59 -14.89
C ARG A 139 -5.06 -10.89 -14.62
N VAL A 140 -5.92 -9.96 -15.00
CA VAL A 140 -7.37 -10.12 -14.93
C VAL A 140 -7.96 -10.16 -16.32
N ASN A 141 -9.06 -10.92 -16.50
CA ASN A 141 -9.75 -10.89 -17.76
C ASN A 141 -10.46 -9.53 -17.97
N PRO A 142 -10.71 -9.10 -19.21
CA PRO A 142 -11.29 -7.79 -19.49
C PRO A 142 -12.66 -7.54 -18.84
N ILE A 143 -13.48 -8.58 -18.66
CA ILE A 143 -14.79 -8.46 -18.01
C ILE A 143 -14.63 -8.15 -16.53
N SER A 144 -13.73 -8.87 -15.85
CA SER A 144 -13.40 -8.60 -14.44
C SER A 144 -12.73 -7.24 -14.25
N ALA A 145 -11.94 -6.79 -15.24
CA ALA A 145 -11.30 -5.48 -15.23
C ALA A 145 -12.32 -4.33 -15.14
N ILE A 146 -13.46 -4.43 -15.83
CA ILE A 146 -14.55 -3.44 -15.75
C ILE A 146 -15.11 -3.40 -14.32
N GLY A 147 -15.36 -4.56 -13.72
CA GLY A 147 -15.87 -4.65 -12.35
C GLY A 147 -14.91 -4.04 -11.32
N TYR A 148 -13.63 -4.34 -11.42
CA TYR A 148 -12.60 -3.78 -10.55
C TYR A 148 -12.42 -2.27 -10.76
N ALA A 149 -12.38 -1.80 -12.01
CA ALA A 149 -12.27 -0.39 -12.33
C ALA A 149 -13.44 0.42 -11.74
N SER A 150 -14.66 -0.08 -11.86
CA SER A 150 -15.85 0.56 -11.30
C SER A 150 -15.81 0.61 -9.77
N LYS A 151 -15.45 -0.50 -9.13
CA LYS A 151 -15.33 -0.58 -7.67
C LYS A 151 -14.27 0.39 -7.14
N ASP A 152 -13.07 0.36 -7.73
CA ASP A 152 -11.94 1.14 -7.25
C ASP A 152 -12.14 2.64 -7.53
N LEU A 153 -12.84 3.00 -8.60
CA LEU A 153 -13.29 4.38 -8.86
C LEU A 153 -14.19 4.89 -7.73
N VAL A 154 -15.22 4.11 -7.35
CA VAL A 154 -16.15 4.49 -6.27
C VAL A 154 -15.43 4.57 -4.93
N VAL A 155 -14.58 3.59 -4.61
CA VAL A 155 -13.81 3.57 -3.36
C VAL A 155 -12.84 4.76 -3.29
N THR A 156 -12.14 5.04 -4.39
CA THR A 156 -11.19 6.16 -4.45
C THR A 156 -11.90 7.50 -4.33
N ALA A 157 -13.03 7.68 -5.02
CA ALA A 157 -13.85 8.89 -4.89
C ALA A 157 -14.36 9.07 -3.45
N GLY A 158 -14.85 8.00 -2.81
CA GLY A 158 -15.29 8.04 -1.42
C GLY A 158 -14.15 8.39 -0.44
N ARG A 159 -12.98 7.79 -0.62
CA ARG A 159 -11.78 8.11 0.19
C ARG A 159 -11.31 9.55 -0.01
N SER A 160 -11.37 10.05 -1.24
CA SER A 160 -10.99 11.43 -1.56
C SER A 160 -11.92 12.42 -0.85
N VAL A 161 -13.24 12.18 -0.89
CA VAL A 161 -14.22 12.99 -0.16
C VAL A 161 -13.98 12.93 1.34
N ALA A 162 -13.81 11.73 1.89
CA ALA A 162 -13.50 11.56 3.32
C ALA A 162 -12.18 12.27 3.72
N GLY A 163 -11.14 12.17 2.88
CA GLY A 163 -9.88 12.87 3.09
C GLY A 163 -10.02 14.38 3.17
N VAL A 164 -10.86 14.96 2.30
CA VAL A 164 -11.16 16.40 2.35
C VAL A 164 -11.78 16.78 3.70
N PHE A 165 -12.75 16.01 4.21
CA PHE A 165 -13.34 16.28 5.53
C PHE A 165 -12.33 16.14 6.67
N VAL A 166 -11.41 15.18 6.59
CA VAL A 166 -10.34 15.02 7.59
C VAL A 166 -9.41 16.24 7.59
N VAL A 167 -9.00 16.71 6.42
CA VAL A 167 -8.11 17.86 6.28
C VAL A 167 -8.80 19.16 6.71
N LEU A 168 -10.08 19.32 6.37
CA LEU A 168 -10.86 20.53 6.72
C LEU A 168 -11.38 20.51 8.17
N ASN A 169 -11.16 19.44 8.93
CA ASN A 169 -11.53 19.40 10.33
C ASN A 169 -10.69 20.42 11.14
N PRO A 170 -11.33 21.40 11.83
CA PRO A 170 -10.59 22.43 12.56
C PRO A 170 -9.61 21.88 13.61
N VAL A 171 -9.95 20.75 14.23
CA VAL A 171 -9.08 20.10 15.22
C VAL A 171 -7.82 19.58 14.55
N ASN A 172 -7.93 18.96 13.38
CA ASN A 172 -6.77 18.45 12.64
C ASN A 172 -5.89 19.59 12.12
N ILE A 173 -6.50 20.70 11.66
CA ILE A 173 -5.77 21.89 11.24
C ILE A 173 -4.99 22.49 12.41
N ILE A 174 -5.64 22.65 13.57
CA ILE A 174 -4.97 23.18 14.76
C ILE A 174 -3.83 22.25 15.20
N ASN A 175 -4.08 20.95 15.26
CA ASN A 175 -3.06 19.98 15.63
C ASN A 175 -1.86 20.00 14.67
N SER A 176 -2.10 20.05 13.35
CA SER A 176 -1.02 20.11 12.37
C SER A 176 -0.18 21.38 12.48
N VAL A 177 -0.80 22.54 12.81
CA VAL A 177 -0.09 23.79 13.01
C VAL A 177 0.68 23.80 14.33
N LEU A 178 0.15 23.15 15.37
CA LEU A 178 0.85 23.02 16.66
C LEU A 178 2.00 22.02 16.58
N ASP A 179 1.83 20.92 15.81
CA ASP A 179 2.83 19.87 15.62
C ASP A 179 3.97 20.34 14.69
N ASP A 180 3.73 21.31 13.81
CA ASP A 180 4.77 21.93 12.97
C ASP A 180 5.77 22.79 13.81
N LYS A 181 5.44 23.06 15.08
CA LYS A 181 6.36 23.63 16.08
C LYS A 181 7.12 22.56 16.87
N ALA A 182 6.76 21.28 16.73
CA ALA A 182 7.50 20.17 17.30
C ALA A 182 8.68 19.81 16.39
N ASP A 183 9.77 19.39 16.99
CA ASP A 183 11.03 19.02 16.34
C ASP A 183 10.77 18.10 15.11
N PRO A 184 11.28 18.45 13.92
CA PRO A 184 11.14 17.63 12.71
C PRO A 184 11.66 16.19 12.86
N ALA A 185 12.48 15.92 13.90
CA ALA A 185 12.95 14.57 14.23
C ALA A 185 11.85 13.64 14.82
N THR A 186 10.71 14.18 15.25
CA THR A 186 9.65 13.40 15.91
C THR A 186 8.45 13.08 15.00
N ARG A 187 8.51 13.37 13.69
CA ARG A 187 7.40 13.10 12.76
C ARG A 187 7.20 11.60 12.59
N PRO A 188 6.04 11.03 12.97
CA PRO A 188 5.72 9.64 12.64
C PRO A 188 5.42 9.58 11.14
N GLY A 189 6.35 9.06 10.36
CA GLY A 189 6.15 8.92 8.90
C GLY A 189 7.44 8.94 8.08
N THR A 190 8.58 9.23 8.68
CA THR A 190 9.88 9.14 8.01
C THR A 190 10.64 7.89 8.46
N VAL A 191 9.99 6.73 8.31
CA VAL A 191 10.71 5.46 8.38
C VAL A 191 10.50 4.78 7.04
N VAL A 192 11.47 4.95 6.20
CA VAL A 192 11.73 4.13 5.01
C VAL A 192 12.32 2.80 5.45
#